data_4854295fc9706540b7fc6097f5d6243e
#
_entry.id   4854295fc9706540b7fc6097f5d6243e
#
_cell.length_a   1.000
_cell.length_b   1.000
_cell.length_c   1.000
_cell.angle_alpha   90.00
_cell.angle_beta   90.00
_cell.angle_gamma   90.00
#
_symmetry.space_group_name_H-M   'P 1'
#
loop_
_entity.id
_entity.type
_entity.pdbx_description
1 polymer ?
#
loop_
_entity_poly.entity_id
_entity_poly.type
_entity_poly.pdbx_seq_one_letter_code
_entity_poly.pdbx_strand_id
1 'polypeptide(L)' 'MLDHIMSTAQTFERTHGTAPDVIYINPFHFETLYKHHPELFQPNQDVHLGFRLVIIPSSMLTHPKAALLDVTRHLSRVA' A
#
# COMPACT_ATOMS: atom_id res chain seq x y z
N MET A 1 -1.44 -8.81 -9.80
CA MET A 1 -1.63 -7.56 -9.02
C MET A 1 -0.69 -7.45 -7.83
N LEU A 2 -0.51 -8.52 -7.07
CA LEU A 2 0.41 -8.48 -5.93
C LEU A 2 1.83 -8.11 -6.36
N ASP A 3 2.29 -8.70 -7.45
CA ASP A 3 3.64 -8.39 -7.97
C ASP A 3 3.80 -6.91 -8.28
N HIS A 4 2.75 -6.31 -8.83
CA HIS A 4 2.79 -4.89 -9.16
C HIS A 4 2.85 -4.03 -7.89
N ILE A 5 2.07 -4.39 -6.89
CA ILE A 5 2.06 -3.69 -5.61
C ILE A 5 3.42 -3.81 -4.93
N MET A 6 4.00 -5.01 -4.92
CA MET A 6 5.32 -5.22 -4.32
C MET A 6 6.41 -4.48 -5.07
N SER A 7 6.31 -4.44 -6.40
CA SER A 7 7.24 -3.67 -7.23
C SER A 7 7.14 -2.18 -6.92
N THR A 8 5.93 -1.68 -6.73
CA THR A 8 5.71 -0.28 -6.35
C THR A 8 6.38 0.03 -5.02
N ALA A 9 6.24 -0.86 -4.05
CA ALA A 9 6.88 -0.71 -2.74
C ALA A 9 8.40 -0.71 -2.85
N GLN A 10 8.96 -1.61 -3.66
CA GLN A 10 10.40 -1.71 -3.84
C GLN A 10 10.98 -0.48 -4.53
N THR A 11 10.28 0.02 -5.55
CA THR A 11 10.72 1.23 -6.24
C THR A 11 10.72 2.42 -5.30
N PHE A 12 9.67 2.52 -4.47
CA PHE A 12 9.59 3.57 -3.47
C PHE A 12 10.76 3.50 -2.49
N GLU A 13 11.07 2.29 -2.01
CA GLU A 13 12.17 2.11 -1.07
C GLU A 13 13.51 2.51 -1.66
N ARG A 14 13.76 2.15 -2.92
CA ARG A 14 14.99 2.53 -3.59
C ARG A 14 15.12 4.03 -3.77
N THR A 15 14.00 4.70 -4.02
CA THR A 15 13.99 6.14 -4.27
C THR A 15 14.09 6.94 -2.97
N HIS A 16 13.45 6.48 -1.91
CA HIS A 16 13.32 7.24 -0.67
C HIS A 16 14.17 6.72 0.47
N GLY A 17 14.81 5.57 0.30
CA GLY A 17 15.68 5.00 1.35
C GLY A 17 14.93 4.31 2.47
N THR A 18 13.60 4.23 2.39
CA THR A 18 12.78 3.56 3.41
C THR A 18 11.56 2.97 2.76
N ALA A 19 11.04 1.89 3.35
CA ALA A 19 9.84 1.26 2.87
C ALA A 19 8.63 2.17 3.06
N PRO A 20 7.60 2.05 2.20
CA PRO A 20 6.39 2.86 2.37
C PRO A 20 5.56 2.39 3.57
N ASP A 21 4.78 3.30 4.15
CA ASP A 21 3.82 2.97 5.20
C ASP A 21 2.49 2.54 4.63
N VAL A 22 2.17 3.01 3.43
CA VAL A 22 0.88 2.78 2.80
C VAL A 22 1.04 2.68 1.30
N ILE A 23 0.20 1.86 0.68
CA ILE A 23 0.04 1.86 -0.78
C ILE A 23 -1.44 2.09 -1.07
N TYR A 24 -1.72 3.11 -1.88
CA TYR A 24 -3.06 3.42 -2.33
C TYR A 24 -3.36 2.61 -3.57
N ILE A 25 -4.53 2.00 -3.59
CA ILE A 25 -5.02 1.22 -4.73
C ILE A 25 -6.46 1.62 -5.01
N ASN A 26 -6.95 1.32 -6.21
CA ASN A 26 -8.34 1.57 -6.53
C ASN A 26 -9.17 0.30 -6.37
N PRO A 27 -10.52 0.38 -6.47
CA PRO A 27 -11.35 -0.81 -6.30
C PRO A 27 -11.06 -1.94 -7.29
N PHE A 28 -10.63 -1.62 -8.50
CA PHE A 28 -10.26 -2.65 -9.48
C PHE A 28 -9.00 -3.40 -9.05
N HIS A 29 -8.03 -2.66 -8.52
CA HIS A 29 -6.82 -3.28 -7.97
C HIS A 29 -7.17 -4.18 -6.80
N PHE A 30 -8.03 -3.70 -5.92
CA PHE A 30 -8.46 -4.47 -4.75
C PHE A 30 -9.16 -5.75 -5.16
N GLU A 31 -10.09 -5.65 -6.11
CA GLU A 31 -10.85 -6.80 -6.57
C GLU A 31 -9.92 -7.86 -7.17
N THR A 32 -8.98 -7.44 -8.00
CA THR A 32 -8.01 -8.35 -8.60
C THR A 32 -7.14 -9.01 -7.54
N LEU A 33 -6.67 -8.21 -6.59
CA LEU A 33 -5.84 -8.72 -5.51
C LEU A 33 -6.59 -9.73 -4.65
N TYR A 34 -7.83 -9.41 -4.30
CA TYR A 34 -8.65 -10.29 -3.49
C TYR A 34 -8.95 -11.61 -4.22
N LYS A 35 -9.19 -11.52 -5.52
CA LYS A 35 -9.50 -12.69 -6.34
C LYS A 35 -8.34 -13.68 -6.39
N HIS A 36 -7.12 -13.16 -6.45
CA HIS A 36 -5.93 -14.01 -6.57
C HIS A 36 -5.28 -14.34 -5.23
N HIS A 37 -5.48 -13.50 -4.23
CA HIS A 37 -4.85 -13.65 -2.92
C HIS A 37 -5.82 -13.35 -1.79
N PRO A 38 -6.93 -14.10 -1.68
CA PRO A 38 -7.90 -13.84 -0.62
C PRO A 38 -7.33 -14.03 0.78
N GLU A 39 -6.26 -14.80 0.89
CA GLU A 39 -5.61 -15.05 2.19
C GLU A 39 -5.06 -13.78 2.83
N LEU A 40 -4.78 -12.74 2.04
CA LEU A 40 -4.28 -11.48 2.57
C LEU A 40 -5.33 -10.73 3.40
N PHE A 41 -6.60 -11.08 3.23
CA PHE A 41 -7.70 -10.33 3.84
C PHE A 41 -8.47 -11.16 4.86
N GLN A 42 -7.96 -12.32 5.24
CA GLN A 42 -8.61 -13.16 6.24
C GLN A 42 -8.11 -12.78 7.63
N PRO A 43 -9.04 -12.62 8.59
CA PRO A 43 -8.67 -12.11 9.91
C PRO A 43 -7.76 -13.03 10.72
N ASN A 44 -7.75 -14.32 10.39
CA ASN A 44 -6.94 -15.30 11.12
C ASN A 44 -5.60 -15.58 10.45
N GLN A 45 -5.28 -14.88 9.39
CA GLN A 45 -4.03 -15.08 8.68
C GLN A 45 -2.97 -14.12 9.19
N ASP A 46 -1.78 -14.64 9.37
CA ASP A 46 -0.64 -13.88 9.86
C ASP A 46 0.24 -13.42 8.70
N VAL A 47 -0.42 -12.91 7.67
CA VAL A 47 0.26 -12.42 6.47
C VAL A 47 0.39 -10.92 6.53
N HIS A 48 1.64 -10.45 6.49
CA HIS A 48 1.93 -9.01 6.55
C HIS A 48 2.67 -8.58 5.29
N LEU A 49 2.17 -7.54 4.67
CA LEU A 49 2.81 -6.95 3.50
C LEU A 49 3.87 -5.93 3.89
N GLY A 50 3.87 -5.49 5.13
CA GLY A 50 4.78 -4.46 5.61
C GLY A 50 4.26 -3.04 5.42
N PHE A 51 3.06 -2.90 4.87
CA PHE A 51 2.42 -1.61 4.65
C PHE A 51 0.90 -1.80 4.63
N ARG A 52 0.18 -0.71 4.77
CA ARG A 52 -1.28 -0.72 4.68
C ARG A 52 -1.72 -0.57 3.23
N LEU A 53 -2.86 -1.16 2.92
CA LEU A 53 -3.53 -0.91 1.65
C LEU A 53 -4.73 -0.01 1.91
N VAL A 54 -4.82 1.08 1.15
CA VAL A 54 -5.93 2.04 1.27
C VAL A 54 -6.59 2.17 -0.08
N ILE A 55 -7.91 2.03 -0.12
CA ILE A 55 -8.67 2.04 -1.37
C ILE A 55 -9.12 3.47 -1.67
N ILE A 56 -8.74 3.96 -2.85
CA ILE A 56 -9.07 5.29 -3.34
C ILE A 56 -9.94 5.11 -4.60
N PRO A 57 -10.96 5.95 -4.81
CA PRO A 57 -11.80 5.84 -6.00
C PRO A 57 -10.99 5.88 -7.30
N SER A 58 -11.43 5.10 -8.29
CA SER A 58 -10.74 4.98 -9.57
C SER A 58 -10.61 6.32 -10.30
N SER A 59 -11.52 7.24 -10.06
CA SER A 59 -11.46 8.57 -10.66
C SER A 59 -10.26 9.38 -10.16
N MET A 60 -9.69 9.00 -9.02
CA MET A 60 -8.59 9.72 -8.41
C MET A 60 -7.27 8.96 -8.47
N LEU A 61 -7.31 7.66 -8.81
CA LEU A 61 -6.11 6.83 -8.78
C LEU A 61 -6.19 5.76 -9.85
N THR A 62 -5.29 5.80 -10.83
CA THR A 62 -5.25 4.82 -11.91
C THR A 62 -4.21 3.71 -11.66
N HIS A 63 -3.17 4.01 -10.89
CA HIS A 63 -2.11 3.04 -10.59
C HIS A 63 -1.82 3.02 -9.10
N PRO A 64 -1.36 1.90 -8.54
CA PRO A 64 -0.95 1.86 -7.15
C PRO A 64 0.09 2.94 -6.85
N LYS A 65 -0.03 3.56 -5.68
CA LYS A 65 0.87 4.64 -5.29
C LYS A 65 1.34 4.44 -3.86
N ALA A 66 2.65 4.38 -3.67
CA ALA A 66 3.23 4.25 -2.34
C ALA A 66 3.43 5.62 -1.70
N ALA A 67 3.32 5.66 -0.37
CA ALA A 67 3.48 6.90 0.37
C ALA A 67 3.96 6.64 1.79
N LEU A 68 4.45 7.69 2.42
CA LEU A 68 4.83 7.67 3.83
C LEU A 68 3.84 8.49 4.64
N LEU A 69 3.37 7.91 5.73
CA LEU A 69 2.56 8.63 6.70
C LEU A 69 3.41 9.23 7.81
N ASP A 70 4.68 8.94 7.79
CA ASP A 70 5.63 9.34 8.81
C ASP A 70 5.76 10.85 8.95
N VAL A 71 5.49 11.56 7.87
CA VAL A 71 5.51 13.03 7.88
C VAL A 71 4.57 13.59 8.93
N THR A 72 3.38 12.98 9.07
CA THR A 72 2.42 13.42 10.06
C THR A 72 2.93 13.24 11.47
N ARG A 73 3.56 12.11 11.73
CA ARG A 73 4.13 11.83 13.06
C ARG A 73 5.28 12.76 13.36
N HIS A 74 6.07 13.05 12.36
CA HIS A 74 7.20 13.98 12.53
C HIS A 74 6.72 15.36 12.90
N LEU A 75 5.70 15.85 12.24
CA LEU A 75 5.12 17.15 12.56
C LEU A 75 4.55 17.18 13.97
N SER A 76 3.95 16.08 14.40
CA SER A 76 3.41 15.99 15.75
C SER A 76 4.49 16.14 16.80
N ARG A 77 5.66 15.62 16.54
CA ARG A 77 6.76 15.70 17.51
C ARG A 77 7.35 17.09 17.61
N VAL A 78 7.29 17.82 16.55
CA VAL A 78 7.80 19.19 16.53
C VAL A 78 6.89 20.10 17.32
N ALA A 79 5.60 19.82 17.25
CA ALA A 79 4.65 20.59 18.02
C ALA A 79 4.75 20.28 19.49
#